data_76e72a946ea609e0279160900344a710
#
_entry.id   76e72a946ea609e0279160900344a710
#
_cell.length_a   1.000
_cell.length_b   1.000
_cell.length_c   1.000
_cell.angle_alpha   90.00
_cell.angle_beta   90.00
_cell.angle_gamma   90.00
#
_symmetry.space_group_name_H-M   'P 1'
#
loop_
_entity.id
_entity.type
_entity.pdbx_description
1 polymer ?
#
loop_
_entity_poly.entity_id
_entity_poly.type
_entity_poly.pdbx_seq_one_letter_code
_entity_poly.pdbx_strand_id
1 'polypeptide(L)'
;MGMLPRERLKSVFGGALVVTVVWMGFAVSQQPGPPVQPASRPQLADTPDPALRSESPPRPKLVMPVDISGRPDASIPPLMIPVAGVKPGQLSDTFTQARVQGARSHDAIDIMASLGTPVIAAAAGTIEKLFLSRDGGNTIYIRSPDRGVIYYYAHLDGYEPGLAERQTIVAGQQIGRVGFSGNANPAAPHLHFAIWLTRPEAIWSDSALAINPYPLLTRH
;
A
#
# COMPACT_ATOMS: atom_id res chain seq x y z
N MET A 1 11.71 86.64 10.27
CA MET A 1 11.38 87.76 9.37
C MET A 1 10.94 87.14 8.07
N GLY A 2 9.77 87.15 7.72
CA GLY A 2 8.70 87.68 7.01
C GLY A 2 7.75 86.60 6.69
N MET A 3 6.65 86.52 7.19
CA MET A 3 5.32 87.04 6.83
C MET A 3 4.66 86.34 5.65
N LEU A 4 3.54 85.67 6.00
CA LEU A 4 2.47 85.23 5.13
C LEU A 4 1.92 86.32 4.19
N PRO A 5 1.16 85.94 3.15
CA PRO A 5 -0.24 86.23 3.30
C PRO A 5 -1.23 85.08 2.87
N ARG A 6 -2.39 85.20 3.50
CA ARG A 6 -3.66 84.59 3.19
C ARG A 6 -4.21 85.13 1.89
N GLU A 7 -4.86 84.33 1.07
CA GLU A 7 -6.02 84.79 0.23
C GLU A 7 -6.89 83.52 -0.03
N ARG A 8 -8.01 83.50 0.51
CA ARG A 8 -9.43 83.65 0.06
C ARG A 8 -10.03 82.48 -0.73
N LEU A 9 -10.83 81.83 -0.04
CA LEU A 9 -12.16 81.29 -0.27
C LEU A 9 -12.85 81.77 -1.57
N LYS A 10 -13.17 80.82 -2.47
CA LYS A 10 -14.32 80.96 -3.38
C LYS A 10 -15.12 79.64 -3.37
N SER A 11 -16.26 79.76 -2.78
CA SER A 11 -17.40 78.85 -2.86
C SER A 11 -17.91 78.79 -4.29
N VAL A 12 -18.06 77.61 -4.85
CA VAL A 12 -18.92 77.42 -6.02
C VAL A 12 -19.87 76.29 -5.70
N PHE A 13 -21.12 76.62 -5.60
CA PHE A 13 -22.27 75.78 -5.60
C PHE A 13 -22.32 74.94 -6.90
N GLY A 14 -22.61 73.70 -6.86
CA GLY A 14 -22.81 72.95 -8.09
C GLY A 14 -23.33 71.52 -7.80
N GLY A 15 -24.64 71.40 -7.77
CA GLY A 15 -25.40 70.27 -8.31
C GLY A 15 -25.21 68.94 -7.64
N ALA A 16 -26.06 68.63 -6.67
CA ALA A 16 -26.31 67.25 -6.25
C ALA A 16 -27.10 66.50 -7.35
N LEU A 17 -26.40 65.59 -8.07
CA LEU A 17 -27.05 64.67 -8.97
C LEU A 17 -27.44 63.41 -8.11
N VAL A 18 -28.70 63.36 -7.74
CA VAL A 18 -29.28 62.16 -7.09
C VAL A 18 -29.47 61.10 -8.17
N VAL A 19 -28.54 60.18 -8.26
CA VAL A 19 -28.72 58.97 -9.07
C VAL A 19 -29.50 57.95 -8.20
N THR A 20 -30.80 57.85 -8.45
CA THR A 20 -31.64 56.84 -7.88
C THR A 20 -31.33 55.49 -8.58
N VAL A 21 -30.49 54.69 -7.97
CA VAL A 21 -30.27 53.31 -8.43
C VAL A 21 -31.48 52.47 -7.98
N VAL A 22 -32.39 52.20 -8.90
CA VAL A 22 -33.46 51.26 -8.70
C VAL A 22 -32.82 49.87 -8.71
N TRP A 23 -32.65 49.29 -7.51
CA TRP A 23 -32.34 47.86 -7.37
C TRP A 23 -33.58 47.05 -7.73
N MET A 24 -33.68 46.57 -8.97
CA MET A 24 -34.55 45.45 -9.30
C MET A 24 -33.99 44.21 -8.61
N GLY A 25 -34.52 43.89 -7.45
CA GLY A 25 -34.23 42.65 -6.77
C GLY A 25 -34.72 41.45 -7.59
N PHE A 26 -33.81 40.81 -8.34
CA PHE A 26 -34.07 39.45 -8.78
C PHE A 26 -33.99 38.54 -7.55
N ALA A 27 -35.16 38.22 -6.98
CA ALA A 27 -35.29 37.14 -6.04
C ALA A 27 -35.00 35.83 -6.80
N VAL A 28 -33.72 35.42 -6.82
CA VAL A 28 -33.39 34.06 -7.21
C VAL A 28 -33.90 33.16 -6.09
N SER A 29 -35.04 32.53 -6.33
CA SER A 29 -35.54 31.44 -5.51
C SER A 29 -34.48 30.33 -5.51
N GLN A 30 -33.67 30.30 -4.47
CA GLN A 30 -32.81 29.15 -4.20
C GLN A 30 -33.72 28.00 -3.77
N GLN A 31 -34.17 27.21 -4.73
CA GLN A 31 -34.71 25.90 -4.40
C GLN A 31 -33.56 25.09 -3.78
N PRO A 32 -33.76 24.46 -2.63
CA PRO A 32 -32.79 23.52 -2.10
C PRO A 32 -32.66 22.43 -3.15
N GLY A 33 -31.44 22.26 -3.69
CA GLY A 33 -31.11 21.16 -4.57
C GLY A 33 -31.45 19.84 -3.89
N PRO A 34 -31.74 18.79 -4.66
CA PRO A 34 -32.00 17.47 -4.09
C PRO A 34 -30.83 17.09 -3.18
N PRO A 35 -31.10 16.39 -2.06
CA PRO A 35 -30.05 15.98 -1.14
C PRO A 35 -28.96 15.26 -1.94
N VAL A 36 -27.71 15.75 -1.84
CA VAL A 36 -26.55 15.08 -2.41
C VAL A 36 -26.47 13.76 -1.66
N GLN A 37 -26.94 12.70 -2.30
CA GLN A 37 -26.67 11.35 -1.82
C GLN A 37 -25.14 11.23 -1.75
N PRO A 38 -24.58 10.76 -0.61
CA PRO A 38 -23.17 10.47 -0.56
C PRO A 38 -22.89 9.51 -1.72
N ALA A 39 -21.94 9.89 -2.58
CA ALA A 39 -21.52 9.08 -3.69
C ALA A 39 -21.37 7.66 -3.17
N SER A 40 -22.19 6.75 -3.69
CA SER A 40 -22.07 5.33 -3.38
C SER A 40 -20.62 5.00 -3.62
N ARG A 41 -19.89 4.57 -2.58
CA ARG A 41 -18.59 3.95 -2.77
C ARG A 41 -18.76 3.01 -3.96
N PRO A 42 -17.84 3.03 -4.94
CA PRO A 42 -17.88 1.97 -5.92
C PRO A 42 -17.96 0.68 -5.12
N GLN A 43 -19.09 0.03 -5.18
CA GLN A 43 -19.22 -1.33 -4.69
C GLN A 43 -18.17 -2.07 -5.49
N LEU A 44 -17.06 -2.47 -4.83
CA LEU A 44 -16.13 -3.42 -5.38
C LEU A 44 -17.00 -4.54 -5.94
N ALA A 45 -17.14 -4.55 -7.25
CA ALA A 45 -17.78 -5.62 -7.96
C ALA A 45 -17.07 -6.90 -7.53
N ASP A 46 -17.85 -7.88 -7.20
CA ASP A 46 -17.48 -9.24 -6.87
C ASP A 46 -16.77 -9.41 -5.50
N THR A 47 -17.59 -9.67 -4.50
CA THR A 47 -17.20 -10.63 -3.48
C THR A 47 -16.85 -11.91 -4.23
N PRO A 48 -15.57 -12.34 -4.28
CA PRO A 48 -15.22 -13.58 -4.94
C PRO A 48 -16.07 -14.68 -4.31
N ASP A 49 -16.69 -15.49 -5.15
CA ASP A 49 -17.47 -16.67 -4.76
C ASP A 49 -16.71 -17.42 -3.65
N PRO A 50 -17.34 -17.71 -2.50
CA PRO A 50 -16.71 -18.51 -1.44
C PRO A 50 -16.14 -19.84 -1.93
N ALA A 51 -16.65 -20.37 -3.04
CA ALA A 51 -16.14 -21.57 -3.69
C ALA A 51 -14.78 -21.36 -4.39
N LEU A 52 -14.38 -20.11 -4.69
CA LEU A 52 -13.07 -19.78 -5.27
C LEU A 52 -12.00 -19.53 -4.20
N ARG A 53 -12.34 -19.65 -2.93
CA ARG A 53 -11.34 -19.66 -1.84
C ARG A 53 -10.67 -21.02 -1.85
N SER A 54 -9.77 -21.21 -2.79
CA SER A 54 -8.87 -22.35 -2.81
C SER A 54 -8.22 -22.52 -1.45
N GLU A 55 -8.01 -23.76 -1.03
CA GLU A 55 -7.19 -24.06 0.13
C GLU A 55 -5.91 -23.23 0.08
N SER A 56 -5.43 -22.78 1.23
CA SER A 56 -4.16 -22.04 1.30
C SER A 56 -3.15 -22.76 0.43
N PRO A 57 -2.40 -22.06 -0.44
CA PRO A 57 -1.35 -22.71 -1.22
C PRO A 57 -0.50 -23.51 -0.23
N PRO A 58 0.04 -24.65 -0.61
CA PRO A 58 0.97 -25.35 0.24
C PRO A 58 2.03 -24.33 0.63
N ARG A 59 2.02 -23.91 1.92
CA ARG A 59 3.14 -23.12 2.44
C ARG A 59 4.37 -23.91 2.11
N PRO A 60 5.47 -23.26 1.72
CA PRO A 60 6.72 -23.97 1.57
C PRO A 60 6.87 -24.81 2.84
N LYS A 61 6.65 -26.12 2.74
CA LYS A 61 7.00 -26.98 3.84
C LYS A 61 8.46 -26.70 4.08
N LEU A 62 8.85 -26.45 5.33
CA LEU A 62 10.23 -26.54 5.76
C LEU A 62 10.66 -27.99 5.48
N VAL A 63 10.85 -28.33 4.22
CA VAL A 63 11.38 -29.61 3.78
C VAL A 63 12.87 -29.46 3.91
N MET A 64 13.44 -30.26 4.81
CA MET A 64 14.85 -30.54 4.95
C MET A 64 15.64 -30.23 3.70
N PRO A 65 16.87 -29.81 3.82
CA PRO A 65 17.47 -28.72 3.08
C PRO A 65 17.17 -28.81 1.60
N VAL A 66 16.52 -27.80 1.05
CA VAL A 66 16.63 -27.55 -0.37
C VAL A 66 18.13 -27.52 -0.62
N ASP A 67 18.65 -28.50 -1.34
CA ASP A 67 20.06 -28.52 -1.69
C ASP A 67 20.35 -27.27 -2.51
N ILE A 68 20.85 -26.24 -1.83
CA ILE A 68 21.31 -24.98 -2.42
C ILE A 68 22.82 -25.04 -2.70
N SER A 69 23.47 -26.20 -2.46
CA SER A 69 24.92 -26.37 -2.60
C SER A 69 25.42 -26.22 -4.05
N GLY A 70 24.50 -26.19 -5.02
CA GLY A 70 24.82 -25.87 -6.43
C GLY A 70 24.58 -24.42 -6.82
N ARG A 71 24.20 -23.54 -5.89
CA ARG A 71 23.93 -22.13 -6.17
C ARG A 71 25.14 -21.29 -5.81
N PRO A 72 25.78 -20.63 -6.77
CA PRO A 72 26.62 -19.50 -6.45
C PRO A 72 25.69 -18.44 -5.85
N ASP A 73 25.84 -18.25 -4.53
CA ASP A 73 25.34 -17.13 -3.74
C ASP A 73 24.19 -16.36 -4.43
N ALA A 74 22.93 -16.78 -4.20
CA ALA A 74 21.80 -15.98 -4.61
C ALA A 74 21.92 -14.66 -3.84
N SER A 75 22.65 -13.70 -4.42
CA SER A 75 22.87 -12.42 -3.80
C SER A 75 21.52 -11.70 -3.77
N ILE A 76 20.87 -11.76 -2.60
CA ILE A 76 19.67 -10.95 -2.40
C ILE A 76 20.15 -9.50 -2.45
N PRO A 77 19.63 -8.70 -3.39
CA PRO A 77 20.02 -7.31 -3.52
C PRO A 77 19.65 -6.54 -2.25
N PRO A 78 20.19 -5.34 -2.05
CA PRO A 78 19.69 -4.45 -1.02
C PRO A 78 18.17 -4.30 -1.14
N LEU A 79 17.44 -4.52 -0.05
CA LEU A 79 15.99 -4.50 -0.04
C LEU A 79 15.46 -3.17 0.49
N MET A 80 14.37 -2.71 -0.09
CA MET A 80 13.56 -1.64 0.47
C MET A 80 12.59 -2.22 1.50
N ILE A 81 12.32 -1.48 2.58
CA ILE A 81 11.22 -1.85 3.50
C ILE A 81 9.91 -1.77 2.73
N PRO A 82 9.15 -2.88 2.64
CA PRO A 82 8.02 -2.98 1.71
C PRO A 82 6.74 -2.27 2.16
N VAL A 83 6.82 -1.39 3.17
CA VAL A 83 5.72 -0.53 3.63
C VAL A 83 6.19 0.92 3.62
N ALA A 84 5.50 1.76 2.87
CA ALA A 84 5.87 3.16 2.72
C ALA A 84 5.90 3.89 4.08
N GLY A 85 6.98 4.66 4.31
CA GLY A 85 7.15 5.48 5.52
C GLY A 85 7.63 4.72 6.76
N VAL A 86 7.68 3.38 6.74
CA VAL A 86 8.26 2.59 7.84
C VAL A 86 9.77 2.64 7.78
N LYS A 87 10.39 2.87 8.94
CA LYS A 87 11.85 2.96 9.10
C LYS A 87 12.40 1.68 9.73
N PRO A 88 13.70 1.36 9.56
CA PRO A 88 14.32 0.15 10.14
C PRO A 88 14.09 -0.03 11.63
N GLY A 89 14.16 1.05 12.42
CA GLY A 89 13.94 1.00 13.87
C GLY A 89 12.49 0.73 14.31
N GLN A 90 11.54 0.67 13.37
CA GLN A 90 10.14 0.32 13.63
C GLN A 90 9.83 -1.15 13.29
N LEU A 91 10.79 -1.86 12.71
CA LEU A 91 10.66 -3.28 12.43
C LEU A 91 10.91 -4.11 13.67
N SER A 92 10.23 -5.23 13.79
CA SER A 92 10.44 -6.24 14.82
C SER A 92 10.79 -7.57 14.17
N ASP A 93 11.77 -8.28 14.71
CA ASP A 93 12.08 -9.63 14.26
C ASP A 93 11.03 -10.61 14.81
N THR A 94 10.10 -10.97 13.96
CA THR A 94 9.04 -11.93 14.27
C THR A 94 9.24 -13.27 13.56
N PHE A 95 10.38 -13.48 12.90
CA PHE A 95 10.62 -14.59 11.99
C PHE A 95 10.43 -15.97 12.62
N THR A 96 10.88 -16.20 13.84
CA THR A 96 10.76 -17.49 14.50
C THR A 96 9.69 -17.54 15.58
N GLN A 97 8.81 -16.52 15.63
CA GLN A 97 7.75 -16.50 16.63
C GLN A 97 6.78 -17.68 16.44
N ALA A 98 6.47 -18.36 17.54
CA ALA A 98 5.50 -19.43 17.53
C ALA A 98 4.10 -18.90 17.19
N ARG A 99 3.43 -19.56 16.25
CA ARG A 99 2.05 -19.29 15.84
C ARG A 99 1.15 -20.44 16.25
N VAL A 100 -0.09 -20.16 16.62
CA VAL A 100 -1.12 -21.17 16.95
C VAL A 100 -0.59 -22.20 17.95
N GLN A 101 -0.40 -21.82 19.21
CA GLN A 101 0.01 -22.71 20.32
C GLN A 101 1.33 -23.46 20.05
N GLY A 102 2.25 -22.85 19.31
CA GLY A 102 3.57 -23.46 19.03
C GLY A 102 3.60 -24.45 17.88
N ALA A 103 2.47 -24.70 17.20
CA ALA A 103 2.40 -25.71 16.13
C ALA A 103 3.04 -25.25 14.80
N ARG A 104 3.36 -23.94 14.64
CA ARG A 104 3.94 -23.38 13.42
C ARG A 104 4.97 -22.31 13.75
N SER A 105 6.07 -22.29 12.99
CA SER A 105 6.99 -21.15 12.94
C SER A 105 6.41 -20.04 12.08
N HIS A 106 6.70 -18.79 12.43
CA HIS A 106 6.41 -17.63 11.61
C HIS A 106 7.56 -17.40 10.65
N ASP A 107 7.49 -17.99 9.46
CA ASP A 107 8.56 -17.95 8.45
C ASP A 107 8.53 -16.63 7.64
N ALA A 108 8.30 -15.51 8.31
CA ALA A 108 8.12 -14.16 7.78
C ALA A 108 8.33 -13.10 8.86
N ILE A 109 8.22 -11.83 8.52
CA ILE A 109 8.04 -10.76 9.49
C ILE A 109 6.70 -10.05 9.27
N ASP A 110 6.12 -9.57 10.37
CA ASP A 110 4.92 -8.73 10.33
C ASP A 110 5.33 -7.26 10.48
N ILE A 111 5.04 -6.45 9.47
CA ILE A 111 5.34 -5.03 9.44
C ILE A 111 4.05 -4.28 9.74
N MET A 112 3.95 -3.76 10.97
CA MET A 112 2.77 -3.05 11.44
C MET A 112 2.63 -1.70 10.75
N ALA A 113 1.45 -1.41 10.21
CA ALA A 113 1.12 -0.11 9.64
C ALA A 113 -0.40 0.09 9.59
N SER A 114 -0.85 1.33 9.43
CA SER A 114 -2.27 1.64 9.32
C SER A 114 -2.87 0.99 8.06
N LEU A 115 -4.15 0.59 8.17
CA LEU A 115 -4.93 0.12 7.03
C LEU A 115 -4.81 1.09 5.85
N GLY A 116 -4.60 0.57 4.65
CA GLY A 116 -4.48 1.35 3.43
C GLY A 116 -3.09 1.97 3.19
N THR A 117 -2.12 1.83 4.11
CA THR A 117 -0.74 2.28 3.87
C THR A 117 -0.18 1.62 2.60
N PRO A 118 0.47 2.37 1.70
CA PRO A 118 1.02 1.78 0.48
C PRO A 118 2.03 0.67 0.76
N VAL A 119 1.87 -0.45 0.08
CA VAL A 119 2.84 -1.56 0.02
C VAL A 119 3.62 -1.42 -1.27
N ILE A 120 4.95 -1.43 -1.16
CA ILE A 120 5.89 -1.29 -2.28
C ILE A 120 6.72 -2.56 -2.45
N ALA A 121 7.19 -2.79 -3.66
CA ALA A 121 8.07 -3.92 -3.93
C ALA A 121 9.43 -3.76 -3.23
N ALA A 122 9.81 -4.73 -2.42
CA ALA A 122 11.09 -4.73 -1.70
C ALA A 122 12.30 -4.79 -2.64
N ALA A 123 12.15 -5.43 -3.79
CA ALA A 123 13.14 -5.56 -4.85
C ALA A 123 12.47 -5.62 -6.21
N ALA A 124 13.27 -5.49 -7.27
CA ALA A 124 12.80 -5.70 -8.65
C ALA A 124 12.49 -7.18 -8.90
N GLY A 125 11.56 -7.44 -9.82
CA GLY A 125 11.17 -8.79 -10.18
C GLY A 125 10.00 -8.83 -11.15
N THR A 126 9.35 -9.98 -11.21
CA THR A 126 8.14 -10.20 -12.01
C THR A 126 7.03 -10.73 -11.13
N ILE A 127 5.81 -10.19 -11.25
CA ILE A 127 4.64 -10.75 -10.58
C ILE A 127 4.44 -12.17 -11.09
N GLU A 128 4.72 -13.14 -10.25
CA GLU A 128 4.52 -14.54 -10.62
C GLU A 128 3.09 -15.00 -10.35
N LYS A 129 2.51 -14.52 -9.23
CA LYS A 129 1.13 -14.86 -8.86
C LYS A 129 0.47 -13.76 -8.06
N LEU A 130 -0.81 -13.51 -8.38
CA LEU A 130 -1.77 -12.82 -7.54
C LEU A 130 -2.76 -13.86 -7.04
N PHE A 131 -2.88 -14.02 -5.73
CA PHE A 131 -3.65 -15.13 -5.18
C PHE A 131 -4.47 -14.72 -3.95
N LEU A 132 -5.71 -15.18 -3.90
CA LEU A 132 -6.56 -15.03 -2.72
C LEU A 132 -6.59 -16.35 -1.96
N SER A 133 -5.96 -16.39 -0.79
CA SER A 133 -5.93 -17.55 0.07
C SER A 133 -6.75 -17.35 1.35
N ARG A 134 -7.17 -18.46 1.96
CA ARG A 134 -7.88 -18.42 3.24
C ARG A 134 -7.03 -17.80 4.35
N ASP A 135 -5.75 -18.15 4.42
CA ASP A 135 -4.86 -17.69 5.49
C ASP A 135 -4.20 -16.35 5.15
N GLY A 136 -3.57 -16.23 3.99
CA GLY A 136 -2.86 -15.01 3.60
C GLY A 136 -3.75 -13.88 3.08
N GLY A 137 -5.02 -14.15 2.77
CA GLY A 137 -5.90 -13.18 2.13
C GLY A 137 -5.42 -12.82 0.73
N ASN A 138 -5.49 -11.55 0.36
CA ASN A 138 -4.91 -11.05 -0.88
C ASN A 138 -3.38 -11.11 -0.80
N THR A 139 -2.76 -11.85 -1.71
CA THR A 139 -1.32 -12.09 -1.70
C THR A 139 -0.67 -11.82 -3.05
N ILE A 140 0.60 -11.39 -3.01
CA ILE A 140 1.42 -11.15 -4.19
C ILE A 140 2.70 -11.98 -4.04
N TYR A 141 3.09 -12.65 -5.12
CA TYR A 141 4.35 -13.37 -5.26
C TYR A 141 5.17 -12.68 -6.34
N ILE A 142 6.32 -12.12 -5.98
CA ILE A 142 7.26 -11.51 -6.92
C ILE A 142 8.49 -12.40 -7.02
N ARG A 143 8.78 -12.87 -8.24
CA ARG A 143 9.96 -13.65 -8.57
C ARG A 143 11.13 -12.73 -8.90
N SER A 144 12.29 -12.93 -8.28
CA SER A 144 13.53 -12.23 -8.65
C SER A 144 13.93 -12.47 -10.10
N PRO A 145 14.72 -11.57 -10.72
CA PRO A 145 15.15 -11.73 -12.12
C PRO A 145 15.95 -13.01 -12.38
N ASP A 146 16.77 -13.46 -11.42
CA ASP A 146 17.52 -14.72 -11.47
C ASP A 146 16.68 -15.94 -11.15
N ARG A 147 15.37 -15.73 -10.86
CA ARG A 147 14.38 -16.72 -10.48
C ARG A 147 14.68 -17.50 -9.19
N GLY A 148 15.64 -17.06 -8.43
CA GLY A 148 16.10 -17.73 -7.22
C GLY A 148 15.41 -17.37 -5.95
N VAL A 149 14.65 -16.28 -5.96
CA VAL A 149 13.98 -15.74 -4.78
C VAL A 149 12.53 -15.45 -5.11
N ILE A 150 11.65 -15.70 -4.15
CA ILE A 150 10.28 -15.19 -4.13
C ILE A 150 10.18 -14.20 -2.97
N TYR A 151 9.68 -13.00 -3.26
CA TYR A 151 9.22 -12.03 -2.29
C TYR A 151 7.71 -12.19 -2.15
N TYR A 152 7.23 -12.53 -0.94
CA TYR A 152 5.84 -12.79 -0.65
C TYR A 152 5.23 -11.72 0.22
N TYR A 153 4.08 -11.23 -0.20
CA TYR A 153 3.33 -10.16 0.47
C TYR A 153 1.93 -10.67 0.75
N ALA A 154 1.45 -10.57 2.00
CA ALA A 154 0.12 -11.08 2.38
C ALA A 154 -0.64 -10.12 3.28
N HIS A 155 -1.90 -10.45 3.55
CA HIS A 155 -2.88 -9.69 4.30
C HIS A 155 -3.23 -8.34 3.67
N LEU A 156 -3.02 -8.20 2.35
CA LEU A 156 -3.27 -6.94 1.65
C LEU A 156 -4.76 -6.59 1.68
N ASP A 157 -5.07 -5.30 1.79
CA ASP A 157 -6.43 -4.77 1.60
C ASP A 157 -6.86 -4.94 0.13
N GLY A 158 -5.91 -4.74 -0.78
CA GLY A 158 -6.09 -4.94 -2.21
C GLY A 158 -4.80 -4.72 -2.99
N TYR A 159 -4.84 -5.07 -4.26
CA TYR A 159 -3.75 -4.84 -5.20
C TYR A 159 -3.79 -3.40 -5.73
N GLU A 160 -2.66 -2.90 -6.20
CA GLU A 160 -2.63 -1.65 -6.94
C GLU A 160 -3.40 -1.82 -8.27
N PRO A 161 -4.25 -0.84 -8.66
CA PRO A 161 -4.98 -0.91 -9.91
C PRO A 161 -4.06 -1.15 -11.12
N GLY A 162 -4.43 -2.11 -11.96
CA GLY A 162 -3.65 -2.49 -13.14
C GLY A 162 -2.48 -3.44 -12.86
N LEU A 163 -2.28 -3.88 -11.60
CA LEU A 163 -1.30 -4.92 -11.31
C LEU A 163 -1.75 -6.26 -11.92
N ALA A 164 -0.85 -6.92 -12.65
CA ALA A 164 -1.14 -8.18 -13.34
C ALA A 164 -0.01 -9.20 -13.22
N GLU A 165 -0.35 -10.48 -13.28
CA GLU A 165 0.63 -11.56 -13.39
C GLU A 165 1.50 -11.35 -14.63
N ARG A 166 2.77 -11.72 -14.54
CA ARG A 166 3.84 -11.54 -15.54
C ARG A 166 4.30 -10.09 -15.75
N GLN A 167 3.74 -9.14 -15.02
CA GLN A 167 4.20 -7.75 -15.05
C GLN A 167 5.59 -7.63 -14.39
N THR A 168 6.51 -6.94 -15.04
CA THR A 168 7.80 -6.55 -14.45
C THR A 168 7.61 -5.41 -13.48
N ILE A 169 8.21 -5.51 -12.32
CA ILE A 169 8.13 -4.57 -11.20
C ILE A 169 9.54 -4.07 -10.87
N VAL A 170 9.66 -2.78 -10.61
CA VAL A 170 10.91 -2.20 -10.09
C VAL A 170 10.84 -2.08 -8.56
N ALA A 171 11.99 -2.08 -7.90
CA ALA A 171 12.06 -1.84 -6.46
C ALA A 171 11.41 -0.49 -6.11
N GLY A 172 10.63 -0.45 -5.04
CA GLY A 172 9.90 0.75 -4.61
C GLY A 172 8.59 1.02 -5.34
N GLN A 173 8.25 0.27 -6.40
CA GLN A 173 6.96 0.40 -7.08
C GLN A 173 5.84 -0.01 -6.14
N GLN A 174 4.76 0.79 -6.07
CA GLN A 174 3.56 0.42 -5.32
C GLN A 174 2.89 -0.79 -5.96
N ILE A 175 2.53 -1.77 -5.14
CA ILE A 175 1.94 -3.05 -5.57
C ILE A 175 0.61 -3.36 -4.87
N GLY A 176 0.31 -2.65 -3.79
CA GLY A 176 -0.92 -2.85 -3.02
C GLY A 176 -1.00 -1.95 -1.80
N ARG A 177 -1.82 -2.35 -0.85
CA ARG A 177 -2.05 -1.62 0.40
C ARG A 177 -2.10 -2.56 1.58
N VAL A 178 -1.58 -2.12 2.73
CA VAL A 178 -1.68 -2.83 4.01
C VAL A 178 -3.13 -3.07 4.37
N GLY A 179 -3.45 -4.30 4.75
CA GLY A 179 -4.79 -4.70 5.15
C GLY A 179 -4.79 -5.65 6.34
N PHE A 180 -5.85 -6.44 6.38
CA PHE A 180 -6.06 -7.53 7.36
C PHE A 180 -6.80 -8.71 6.71
N SER A 181 -6.71 -8.86 5.39
CA SER A 181 -7.38 -9.95 4.68
C SER A 181 -6.84 -11.33 5.12
N GLY A 182 -7.60 -12.38 4.87
CA GLY A 182 -7.26 -13.72 5.32
C GLY A 182 -7.50 -13.92 6.82
N ASN A 183 -6.51 -14.43 7.53
CA ASN A 183 -6.60 -14.71 8.97
C ASN A 183 -5.96 -13.64 9.87
N ALA A 184 -5.59 -12.47 9.31
CA ALA A 184 -5.02 -11.38 10.10
C ALA A 184 -6.08 -10.74 11.02
N ASN A 185 -5.61 -10.19 12.15
CA ASN A 185 -6.49 -9.52 13.10
C ASN A 185 -6.88 -8.13 12.57
N PRO A 186 -8.19 -7.82 12.39
CA PRO A 186 -8.64 -6.50 11.94
C PRO A 186 -8.22 -5.34 12.85
N ALA A 187 -8.01 -5.59 14.14
CA ALA A 187 -7.54 -4.58 15.09
C ALA A 187 -6.03 -4.30 15.00
N ALA A 188 -5.30 -5.07 14.21
CA ALA A 188 -3.86 -4.96 14.05
C ALA A 188 -3.46 -5.15 12.59
N PRO A 189 -3.81 -4.22 11.67
CA PRO A 189 -3.42 -4.30 10.27
C PRO A 189 -1.90 -4.34 10.13
N HIS A 190 -1.42 -5.17 9.21
CA HIS A 190 0.01 -5.34 8.96
C HIS A 190 0.26 -5.93 7.59
N LEU A 191 1.48 -5.77 7.09
CA LEU A 191 2.00 -6.55 6.00
C LEU A 191 2.73 -7.77 6.56
N HIS A 192 2.30 -8.97 6.19
CA HIS A 192 3.08 -10.19 6.38
C HIS A 192 4.03 -10.33 5.19
N PHE A 193 5.34 -10.26 5.44
CA PHE A 193 6.37 -10.26 4.41
C PHE A 193 7.34 -11.42 4.61
N ALA A 194 7.50 -12.25 3.58
CA ALA A 194 8.43 -13.37 3.59
C ALA A 194 9.38 -13.33 2.38
N ILE A 195 10.53 -13.94 2.55
CA ILE A 195 11.52 -14.15 1.49
C ILE A 195 11.81 -15.64 1.42
N TRP A 196 11.66 -16.21 0.25
CA TRP A 196 11.85 -17.63 0.02
C TRP A 196 12.92 -17.89 -1.03
N LEU A 197 13.94 -18.67 -0.69
CA LEU A 197 14.88 -19.22 -1.65
C LEU A 197 14.24 -20.42 -2.35
N THR A 198 14.34 -20.44 -3.66
CA THR A 198 13.73 -21.46 -4.50
C THR A 198 14.62 -21.81 -5.66
N ARG A 199 14.31 -22.88 -6.39
CA ARG A 199 15.02 -23.24 -7.63
C ARG A 199 14.45 -22.41 -8.79
N PRO A 200 15.28 -22.05 -9.80
CA PRO A 200 14.84 -21.21 -10.91
C PRO A 200 13.67 -21.81 -11.72
N GLU A 201 13.61 -23.12 -11.81
CA GLU A 201 12.55 -23.87 -12.50
C GLU A 201 11.28 -24.07 -11.68
N ALA A 202 11.34 -23.85 -10.35
CA ALA A 202 10.22 -24.01 -9.47
C ALA A 202 9.11 -22.97 -9.76
N ILE A 203 7.87 -23.36 -9.50
CA ILE A 203 6.72 -22.46 -9.55
C ILE A 203 6.43 -21.87 -8.16
N TRP A 204 5.58 -20.84 -8.09
CA TRP A 204 5.24 -20.10 -6.88
C TRP A 204 4.71 -20.97 -5.72
N SER A 205 4.12 -22.13 -6.01
CA SER A 205 3.54 -23.06 -5.04
C SER A 205 4.47 -24.19 -4.62
N ASP A 206 5.65 -24.29 -5.22
CA ASP A 206 6.62 -25.33 -4.87
C ASP A 206 7.26 -25.06 -3.51
N SER A 207 7.87 -26.10 -2.94
CA SER A 207 8.63 -26.00 -1.70
C SER A 207 9.80 -25.04 -1.86
N ALA A 208 10.00 -24.18 -0.87
CA ALA A 208 11.06 -23.20 -0.83
C ALA A 208 11.62 -23.07 0.60
N LEU A 209 12.82 -22.50 0.75
CA LEU A 209 13.43 -22.24 2.05
C LEU A 209 13.14 -20.81 2.46
N ALA A 210 12.42 -20.63 3.57
CA ALA A 210 12.22 -19.31 4.16
C ALA A 210 13.51 -18.80 4.80
N ILE A 211 13.81 -17.52 4.56
CA ILE A 211 14.93 -16.82 5.21
C ILE A 211 14.41 -15.60 5.94
N ASN A 212 15.09 -15.25 7.04
CA ASN A 212 14.68 -14.11 7.86
C ASN A 212 14.82 -12.79 7.09
N PRO A 213 13.71 -12.06 6.83
CA PRO A 213 13.78 -10.76 6.15
C PRO A 213 14.38 -9.65 7.03
N TYR A 214 14.26 -9.75 8.36
CA TYR A 214 14.61 -8.68 9.28
C TYR A 214 16.06 -8.16 9.12
N PRO A 215 17.10 -9.01 9.15
CA PRO A 215 18.46 -8.52 8.99
C PRO A 215 18.72 -7.96 7.58
N LEU A 216 17.96 -8.38 6.57
CA LEU A 216 18.10 -7.89 5.20
C LEU A 216 17.49 -6.49 5.01
N LEU A 217 16.43 -6.18 5.76
CA LEU A 217 15.73 -4.89 5.72
C LEU A 217 16.35 -3.84 6.66
N THR A 218 17.17 -4.26 7.61
CA THR A 218 17.80 -3.37 8.61
C THR A 218 19.29 -3.11 8.37
N ARG A 219 19.88 -3.73 7.36
CA ARG A 219 21.27 -3.44 6.93
C ARG A 219 21.33 -2.08 6.24
N HIS A 220 22.09 -1.15 6.79
CA HIS A 220 22.44 0.16 6.21
C HIS A 220 23.93 0.37 6.29
#